data_b189f0eadb4264dc8d411b009d70bf35
#
_entry.id   b189f0eadb4264dc8d411b009d70bf35
#
_cell.length_a   1.000
_cell.length_b   1.000
_cell.length_c   1.000
_cell.angle_alpha   90.00
_cell.angle_beta   90.00
_cell.angle_gamma   90.00
#
_symmetry.space_group_name_H-M   'P 1'
#
loop_
_entity.id
_entity.type
_entity.pdbx_description
1 polymer ?
#
loop_
_entity_poly.entity_id
_entity_poly.type
_entity_poly.pdbx_seq_one_letter_code
_entity_poly.pdbx_strand_id
1 'polypeptide(L)'
;FNEINVHTGGIGTSLELYTDVTKVKEKEFCATFEIKGKALYPKMDVLFSMMREILMESDLGDEKRLKEILAMLKSRLQMSFLSSGHTTAALRSLSYTSPMAKFKDDTDGIGYYEVVKELEENFEEKKAELIANLRQIAQQIFRKDNLIISYTSSADGLAPMEEAFAKIADTLHTEEKEAETPCEIHCVKRNEGFKTSSKVQYVARTGNFIDRGVEY
;
A
#
# COMPACT_ATOMS: atom_id res chain seq x y z
N PHE A 1 -11.83 3.60 -16.68
CA PHE A 1 -12.56 3.71 -15.40
C PHE A 1 -14.03 3.27 -15.52
N ASN A 2 -14.74 3.67 -16.55
CA ASN A 2 -16.15 3.29 -16.75
C ASN A 2 -16.30 1.78 -17.00
N GLU A 3 -15.40 1.15 -17.73
CA GLU A 3 -15.43 -0.27 -18.05
C GLU A 3 -15.29 -1.17 -16.82
N ILE A 4 -14.46 -0.78 -15.86
CA ILE A 4 -14.32 -1.51 -14.59
C ILE A 4 -15.69 -1.63 -13.90
N ASN A 5 -16.42 -0.53 -13.80
CA ASN A 5 -17.72 -0.52 -13.12
C ASN A 5 -18.84 -1.21 -13.93
N VAL A 6 -18.71 -1.26 -15.26
CA VAL A 6 -19.70 -1.94 -16.12
C VAL A 6 -19.54 -3.46 -16.10
N HIS A 7 -18.31 -3.95 -16.00
CA HIS A 7 -18.01 -5.37 -16.14
C HIS A 7 -17.69 -6.08 -14.83
N THR A 8 -17.35 -5.33 -13.79
CA THR A 8 -16.93 -5.89 -12.50
C THR A 8 -17.68 -5.23 -11.34
N GLY A 9 -17.57 -5.83 -10.17
CA GLY A 9 -18.01 -5.20 -8.92
C GLY A 9 -16.97 -4.26 -8.31
N GLY A 10 -15.99 -3.82 -9.09
CA GLY A 10 -14.88 -2.95 -8.72
C GLY A 10 -13.55 -3.69 -8.64
N ILE A 11 -12.48 -2.93 -8.91
CA ILE A 11 -11.09 -3.32 -8.67
C ILE A 11 -10.49 -2.30 -7.70
N GLY A 12 -9.85 -2.77 -6.66
CA GLY A 12 -9.18 -1.92 -5.67
C GLY A 12 -7.81 -2.45 -5.31
N THR A 13 -6.95 -1.57 -4.82
CA THR A 13 -5.62 -1.92 -4.33
C THR A 13 -5.44 -1.47 -2.89
N SER A 14 -4.65 -2.21 -2.11
CA SER A 14 -4.28 -1.86 -0.75
C SER A 14 -2.87 -2.37 -0.42
N LEU A 15 -2.24 -1.73 0.58
CA LEU A 15 -1.07 -2.26 1.27
C LEU A 15 -1.55 -2.87 2.59
N GLU A 16 -1.34 -4.17 2.75
CA GLU A 16 -1.70 -4.88 3.96
C GLU A 16 -0.45 -5.33 4.72
N LEU A 17 -0.57 -5.38 6.04
CA LEU A 17 0.53 -5.75 6.92
C LEU A 17 0.12 -6.95 7.76
N TYR A 18 0.91 -8.01 7.68
CA TYR A 18 0.67 -9.27 8.38
C TYR A 18 1.78 -9.52 9.39
N THR A 19 1.38 -9.94 10.58
CA THR A 19 2.31 -10.34 11.64
C THR A 19 2.13 -11.82 11.98
N ASP A 20 3.22 -12.46 12.35
CA ASP A 20 3.16 -13.81 12.91
C ASP A 20 3.00 -13.72 14.44
N VAL A 21 1.85 -14.16 14.93
CA VAL A 21 1.53 -14.14 16.37
C VAL A 21 2.46 -15.01 17.20
N THR A 22 3.17 -15.97 16.59
CA THR A 22 4.16 -16.80 17.27
C THR A 22 5.52 -16.13 17.41
N LYS A 23 5.76 -15.04 16.65
CA LYS A 23 7.02 -14.29 16.57
C LYS A 23 6.91 -12.84 17.08
N VAL A 24 6.02 -12.60 18.04
CA VAL A 24 5.73 -11.24 18.54
C VAL A 24 6.96 -10.50 19.04
N LYS A 25 7.93 -11.22 19.61
CA LYS A 25 9.17 -10.62 20.15
C LYS A 25 10.14 -10.16 19.05
N GLU A 26 10.06 -10.75 17.87
CA GLU A 26 10.94 -10.47 16.75
C GLU A 26 10.54 -9.17 16.04
N LYS A 27 9.32 -8.65 16.29
CA LYS A 27 8.73 -7.44 15.69
C LYS A 27 8.70 -7.49 14.16
N GLU A 28 8.75 -8.68 13.59
CA GLU A 28 8.69 -8.93 12.17
C GLU A 28 7.28 -8.74 11.63
N PHE A 29 7.18 -8.25 10.44
CA PHE A 29 5.93 -8.18 9.68
C PHE A 29 6.19 -8.38 8.20
N CYS A 30 5.18 -8.83 7.49
CA CYS A 30 5.18 -8.93 6.04
C CYS A 30 4.25 -7.85 5.47
N ALA A 31 4.77 -7.05 4.54
CA ALA A 31 3.97 -6.09 3.80
C ALA A 31 3.62 -6.67 2.42
N THR A 32 2.34 -6.62 2.05
CA THR A 32 1.85 -7.10 0.76
C THR A 32 1.16 -5.98 0.01
N PHE A 33 1.40 -5.92 -1.30
CA PHE A 33 0.56 -5.15 -2.21
C PHE A 33 -0.56 -6.06 -2.70
N GLU A 34 -1.79 -5.71 -2.41
CA GLU A 34 -2.95 -6.51 -2.79
C GLU A 34 -3.77 -5.81 -3.87
N ILE A 35 -4.13 -6.55 -4.91
CA ILE A 35 -5.15 -6.16 -5.88
C ILE A 35 -6.37 -7.06 -5.67
N LYS A 36 -7.51 -6.44 -5.43
CA LYS A 36 -8.77 -7.13 -5.12
C LYS A 36 -9.80 -6.79 -6.18
N GLY A 37 -10.56 -7.79 -6.61
CA GLY A 37 -11.67 -7.56 -7.52
C GLY A 37 -12.75 -8.61 -7.35
N LYS A 38 -13.93 -8.30 -7.82
CA LYS A 38 -15.08 -9.23 -7.84
C LYS A 38 -15.83 -9.09 -9.15
N ALA A 39 -16.28 -10.20 -9.70
CA ALA A 39 -17.11 -10.22 -10.90
C ALA A 39 -18.04 -11.43 -10.87
N LEU A 40 -19.05 -11.41 -11.73
CA LEU A 40 -19.85 -12.60 -12.03
C LEU A 40 -19.01 -13.58 -12.87
N TYR A 41 -19.26 -14.87 -12.76
CA TYR A 41 -18.51 -15.90 -13.47
C TYR A 41 -18.32 -15.63 -14.98
N PRO A 42 -19.35 -15.22 -15.76
CA PRO A 42 -19.16 -14.90 -17.17
C PRO A 42 -18.28 -13.69 -17.46
N LYS A 43 -17.85 -12.95 -16.41
CA LYS A 43 -17.04 -11.73 -16.51
C LYS A 43 -15.66 -11.87 -15.87
N MET A 44 -15.30 -13.06 -15.42
CA MET A 44 -14.01 -13.29 -14.75
C MET A 44 -12.82 -13.03 -15.67
N ASP A 45 -12.89 -13.45 -16.94
CA ASP A 45 -11.82 -13.19 -17.91
C ASP A 45 -11.59 -11.68 -18.12
N VAL A 46 -12.67 -10.89 -18.12
CA VAL A 46 -12.59 -9.44 -18.24
C VAL A 46 -11.96 -8.84 -16.98
N LEU A 47 -12.34 -9.31 -15.79
CA LEU A 47 -11.73 -8.88 -14.54
C LEU A 47 -10.21 -9.12 -14.55
N PHE A 48 -9.79 -10.33 -14.92
CA PHE A 48 -8.37 -10.68 -14.94
C PHE A 48 -7.59 -9.93 -16.01
N SER A 49 -8.19 -9.70 -17.19
CA SER A 49 -7.59 -8.87 -18.23
C SER A 49 -7.36 -7.44 -17.75
N MET A 50 -8.35 -6.84 -17.05
CA MET A 50 -8.22 -5.50 -16.49
C MET A 50 -7.17 -5.42 -15.38
N MET A 51 -7.11 -6.44 -14.49
CA MET A 51 -6.07 -6.51 -13.46
C MET A 51 -4.67 -6.57 -14.09
N ARG A 52 -4.50 -7.41 -15.12
CA ARG A 52 -3.24 -7.51 -15.86
C ARG A 52 -2.85 -6.17 -16.48
N GLU A 53 -3.78 -5.51 -17.16
CA GLU A 53 -3.54 -4.19 -17.78
C GLU A 53 -3.11 -3.16 -16.73
N ILE A 54 -3.78 -3.11 -15.57
CA ILE A 54 -3.43 -2.21 -14.47
C ILE A 54 -2.01 -2.49 -13.96
N LEU A 55 -1.64 -3.76 -13.78
CA LEU A 55 -0.34 -4.12 -13.21
C LEU A 55 0.81 -3.94 -14.20
N MET A 56 0.60 -4.30 -15.48
CA MET A 56 1.69 -4.46 -16.44
C MET A 56 1.74 -3.39 -17.52
N GLU A 57 0.63 -2.68 -17.78
CA GLU A 57 0.52 -1.74 -18.90
C GLU A 57 0.25 -0.29 -18.47
N SER A 58 0.21 -0.02 -17.14
CA SER A 58 0.05 1.35 -16.64
C SER A 58 1.24 2.23 -17.02
N ASP A 59 0.97 3.39 -17.61
CA ASP A 59 2.03 4.38 -17.91
C ASP A 59 2.45 5.13 -16.64
N LEU A 60 3.51 4.61 -16.00
CA LEU A 60 4.12 5.25 -14.84
C LEU A 60 4.96 6.49 -15.20
N GLY A 61 5.07 6.83 -16.50
CA GLY A 61 5.84 7.97 -16.98
C GLY A 61 4.99 9.19 -17.35
N ASP A 62 3.66 9.14 -17.20
CA ASP A 62 2.79 10.30 -17.45
C ASP A 62 2.98 11.38 -16.37
N GLU A 63 3.91 12.30 -16.62
CA GLU A 63 4.27 13.38 -15.69
C GLU A 63 3.05 14.24 -15.31
N LYS A 64 2.20 14.56 -16.28
CA LYS A 64 1.01 15.37 -16.01
C LYS A 64 0.07 14.66 -15.05
N ARG A 65 -0.17 13.39 -15.29
CA ARG A 65 -1.03 12.57 -14.46
C ARG A 65 -0.46 12.36 -13.07
N LEU A 66 0.84 12.13 -12.94
CA LEU A 66 1.53 12.01 -11.66
C LEU A 66 1.38 13.29 -10.82
N LYS A 67 1.57 14.46 -11.43
CA LYS A 67 1.37 15.74 -10.74
C LYS A 67 -0.06 15.95 -10.24
N GLU A 68 -1.05 15.60 -11.05
CA GLU A 68 -2.47 15.63 -10.67
C GLU A 68 -2.75 14.67 -9.49
N ILE A 69 -2.20 13.45 -9.53
CA ILE A 69 -2.35 12.46 -8.47
C ILE A 69 -1.73 12.96 -7.16
N LEU A 70 -0.52 13.51 -7.18
CA LEU A 70 0.13 14.06 -5.98
C LEU A 70 -0.69 15.18 -5.34
N ALA A 71 -1.19 16.13 -6.12
CA ALA A 71 -2.04 17.21 -5.62
C ALA A 71 -3.36 16.69 -5.00
N MET A 72 -3.97 15.70 -5.64
CA MET A 72 -5.18 15.04 -5.14
C MET A 72 -4.91 14.27 -3.83
N LEU A 73 -3.81 13.52 -3.78
CA LEU A 73 -3.39 12.77 -2.58
C LEU A 73 -3.11 13.70 -1.41
N LYS A 74 -2.34 14.77 -1.62
CA LYS A 74 -2.07 15.80 -0.60
C LYS A 74 -3.37 16.35 0.00
N SER A 75 -4.30 16.75 -0.86
CA SER A 75 -5.59 17.29 -0.41
C SER A 75 -6.42 16.26 0.35
N ARG A 76 -6.46 15.00 -0.12
CA ARG A 76 -7.19 13.90 0.54
C ARG A 76 -6.61 13.60 1.92
N LEU A 77 -5.29 13.53 2.04
CA LEU A 77 -4.62 13.29 3.32
C LEU A 77 -4.88 14.41 4.32
N GLN A 78 -4.83 15.68 3.89
CA GLN A 78 -5.19 16.82 4.75
C GLN A 78 -6.63 16.74 5.27
N MET A 79 -7.57 16.39 4.40
CA MET A 79 -8.97 16.21 4.82
C MET A 79 -9.13 15.03 5.80
N SER A 80 -8.42 13.93 5.56
CA SER A 80 -8.41 12.77 6.46
C SER A 80 -7.90 13.13 7.85
N PHE A 81 -6.85 13.92 7.96
CA PHE A 81 -6.31 14.37 9.25
C PHE A 81 -7.28 15.27 10.02
N LEU A 82 -8.09 16.05 9.32
CA LEU A 82 -9.13 16.86 9.95
C LEU A 82 -10.31 16.01 10.45
N SER A 83 -10.73 15.04 9.65
CA SER A 83 -11.90 14.19 9.97
C SER A 83 -11.59 13.06 10.96
N SER A 84 -10.35 12.56 10.96
CA SER A 84 -9.92 11.38 11.73
C SER A 84 -8.64 11.65 12.54
N GLY A 85 -8.51 12.84 13.11
CA GLY A 85 -7.30 13.28 13.82
C GLY A 85 -6.91 12.37 14.99
N HIS A 86 -7.86 11.72 15.65
CA HIS A 86 -7.60 10.77 16.72
C HIS A 86 -6.84 9.52 16.24
N THR A 87 -7.24 8.95 15.11
CA THR A 87 -6.55 7.78 14.53
C THR A 87 -5.19 8.17 13.98
N THR A 88 -5.08 9.35 13.36
CA THR A 88 -3.81 9.90 12.87
C THR A 88 -2.82 10.11 14.02
N ALA A 89 -3.25 10.72 15.12
CA ALA A 89 -2.42 10.94 16.31
C ALA A 89 -1.99 9.60 16.95
N ALA A 90 -2.90 8.61 17.01
CA ALA A 90 -2.59 7.29 17.54
C ALA A 90 -1.56 6.57 16.67
N LEU A 91 -1.74 6.53 15.35
CA LEU A 91 -0.79 5.89 14.41
C LEU A 91 0.59 6.57 14.51
N ARG A 92 0.63 7.90 14.49
CA ARG A 92 1.90 8.65 14.61
C ARG A 92 2.60 8.34 15.93
N SER A 93 1.88 8.27 17.03
CA SER A 93 2.45 7.92 18.33
C SER A 93 2.96 6.46 18.36
N LEU A 94 2.25 5.51 17.75
CA LEU A 94 2.67 4.10 17.61
C LEU A 94 3.95 3.97 16.78
N SER A 95 4.12 4.79 15.74
CA SER A 95 5.27 4.73 14.82
C SER A 95 6.61 4.98 15.54
N TYR A 96 6.60 5.55 16.72
CA TYR A 96 7.83 5.76 17.54
C TYR A 96 8.32 4.50 18.26
N THR A 97 7.51 3.44 18.31
CA THR A 97 7.80 2.25 19.12
C THR A 97 7.59 0.94 18.38
N SER A 98 6.97 0.96 17.21
CA SER A 98 6.66 -0.24 16.42
C SER A 98 7.10 -0.07 14.97
N PRO A 99 7.98 -0.95 14.44
CA PRO A 99 8.40 -0.92 13.03
C PRO A 99 7.21 -1.03 12.07
N MET A 100 6.25 -1.92 12.36
CA MET A 100 5.04 -2.05 11.56
C MET A 100 4.21 -0.75 11.54
N ALA A 101 4.02 -0.10 12.70
CA ALA A 101 3.30 1.16 12.76
C ALA A 101 4.07 2.31 12.07
N LYS A 102 5.41 2.27 12.12
CA LYS A 102 6.25 3.22 11.37
C LYS A 102 6.07 3.04 9.87
N PHE A 103 6.10 1.80 9.37
CA PHE A 103 5.81 1.51 7.96
C PHE A 103 4.41 2.00 7.58
N LYS A 104 3.40 1.74 8.43
CA LYS A 104 2.03 2.22 8.19
C LYS A 104 1.93 3.74 8.16
N ASP A 105 2.63 4.45 9.04
CA ASP A 105 2.70 5.92 9.03
C ASP A 105 3.36 6.45 7.76
N ASP A 106 4.40 5.78 7.27
CA ASP A 106 5.13 6.15 6.05
C ASP A 106 4.37 5.82 4.75
N THR A 107 3.34 4.99 4.81
CA THR A 107 2.54 4.58 3.64
C THR A 107 1.10 5.09 3.65
N ASP A 108 0.59 5.58 4.80
CA ASP A 108 -0.82 6.00 4.93
C ASP A 108 -1.03 7.12 5.97
N GLY A 109 0.00 7.48 6.74
CA GLY A 109 -0.08 8.45 7.83
C GLY A 109 0.57 9.80 7.52
N ILE A 110 1.06 10.44 8.58
CA ILE A 110 1.74 11.75 8.50
C ILE A 110 3.06 11.62 7.73
N GLY A 111 3.82 10.54 7.93
CA GLY A 111 5.04 10.29 7.16
C GLY A 111 4.78 10.26 5.67
N TYR A 112 3.72 9.58 5.25
CA TYR A 112 3.29 9.57 3.84
C TYR A 112 2.93 10.98 3.33
N TYR A 113 2.17 11.73 4.11
CA TYR A 113 1.82 13.10 3.75
C TYR A 113 3.04 14.01 3.55
N GLU A 114 4.05 13.88 4.42
CA GLU A 114 5.29 14.65 4.29
C GLU A 114 6.01 14.37 2.97
N VAL A 115 6.10 13.09 2.56
CA VAL A 115 6.68 12.69 1.27
C VAL A 115 5.85 13.19 0.10
N VAL A 116 4.52 13.00 0.13
CA VAL A 116 3.62 13.46 -0.96
C VAL A 116 3.69 14.98 -1.11
N LYS A 117 3.72 15.72 0.00
CA LYS A 117 3.87 17.18 0.00
C LYS A 117 5.20 17.61 -0.62
N GLU A 118 6.30 17.00 -0.23
CA GLU A 118 7.63 17.29 -0.75
C GLU A 118 7.73 17.01 -2.26
N LEU A 119 7.20 15.88 -2.70
CA LEU A 119 7.16 15.51 -4.13
C LEU A 119 6.30 16.46 -4.95
N GLU A 120 5.16 16.90 -4.41
CA GLU A 120 4.27 17.84 -5.11
C GLU A 120 4.89 19.24 -5.21
N GLU A 121 5.49 19.74 -4.12
CA GLU A 121 6.12 21.07 -4.08
C GLU A 121 7.39 21.15 -4.94
N ASN A 122 8.15 20.06 -5.07
CA ASN A 122 9.40 19.98 -5.84
C ASN A 122 9.27 19.06 -7.07
N PHE A 123 8.08 18.97 -7.67
CA PHE A 123 7.79 17.97 -8.70
C PHE A 123 8.74 18.03 -9.88
N GLU A 124 9.02 19.23 -10.41
CA GLU A 124 9.87 19.38 -11.61
C GLU A 124 11.32 18.88 -11.38
N GLU A 125 11.81 18.98 -10.15
CA GLU A 125 13.15 18.51 -9.80
C GLU A 125 13.18 17.01 -9.50
N LYS A 126 12.10 16.46 -8.93
CA LYS A 126 12.03 15.07 -8.43
C LYS A 126 11.31 14.09 -9.35
N LYS A 127 10.63 14.55 -10.39
CA LYS A 127 9.81 13.70 -11.25
C LYS A 127 10.58 12.54 -11.90
N ALA A 128 11.82 12.77 -12.34
CA ALA A 128 12.62 11.73 -12.97
C ALA A 128 12.97 10.60 -11.99
N GLU A 129 13.36 10.95 -10.78
CA GLU A 129 13.64 10.01 -9.70
C GLU A 129 12.37 9.27 -9.27
N LEU A 130 11.26 9.98 -9.12
CA LEU A 130 9.95 9.38 -8.78
C LEU A 130 9.55 8.33 -9.81
N ILE A 131 9.62 8.65 -11.11
CA ILE A 131 9.28 7.73 -12.20
C ILE A 131 10.20 6.50 -12.19
N ALA A 132 11.50 6.70 -12.01
CA ALA A 132 12.46 5.61 -11.91
C ALA A 132 12.14 4.67 -10.74
N ASN A 133 11.88 5.23 -9.56
CA ASN A 133 11.52 4.47 -8.36
C ASN A 133 10.19 3.72 -8.52
N LEU A 134 9.17 4.33 -9.12
CA LEU A 134 7.88 3.66 -9.38
C LEU A 134 8.06 2.46 -10.32
N ARG A 135 8.86 2.60 -11.39
CA ARG A 135 9.14 1.50 -12.31
C ARG A 135 9.94 0.38 -11.64
N GLN A 136 10.95 0.73 -10.85
CA GLN A 136 11.74 -0.25 -10.10
C GLN A 136 10.86 -1.02 -9.11
N ILE A 137 10.03 -0.34 -8.33
CA ILE A 137 9.10 -0.97 -7.39
C ILE A 137 8.13 -1.90 -8.12
N ALA A 138 7.55 -1.47 -9.25
CA ALA A 138 6.65 -2.30 -10.04
C ALA A 138 7.34 -3.59 -10.52
N GLN A 139 8.58 -3.50 -11.02
CA GLN A 139 9.37 -4.66 -11.45
C GLN A 139 9.72 -5.62 -10.30
N GLN A 140 9.92 -5.10 -9.10
CA GLN A 140 10.24 -5.93 -7.93
C GLN A 140 9.02 -6.57 -7.28
N ILE A 141 7.87 -5.90 -7.30
CA ILE A 141 6.64 -6.39 -6.65
C ILE A 141 5.84 -7.31 -7.59
N PHE A 142 5.65 -6.91 -8.86
CA PHE A 142 4.80 -7.62 -9.81
C PHE A 142 5.53 -8.78 -10.48
N ARG A 143 5.92 -9.74 -9.67
CA ARG A 143 6.73 -10.91 -10.06
C ARG A 143 5.97 -12.21 -9.85
N LYS A 144 6.26 -13.19 -10.71
CA LYS A 144 5.67 -14.53 -10.61
C LYS A 144 6.04 -15.25 -9.32
N ASP A 145 7.27 -15.08 -8.84
CA ASP A 145 7.79 -15.69 -7.62
C ASP A 145 7.28 -15.03 -6.32
N ASN A 146 6.69 -13.83 -6.41
CA ASN A 146 6.05 -13.14 -5.29
C ASN A 146 4.51 -13.30 -5.27
N LEU A 147 3.92 -13.99 -6.26
CA LEU A 147 2.48 -14.03 -6.44
C LEU A 147 1.81 -14.99 -5.45
N ILE A 148 0.85 -14.48 -4.71
CA ILE A 148 -0.10 -15.26 -3.91
C ILE A 148 -1.51 -14.93 -4.42
N ILE A 149 -2.28 -15.95 -4.76
CA ILE A 149 -3.67 -15.80 -5.20
C ILE A 149 -4.60 -16.37 -4.13
N SER A 150 -5.53 -15.55 -3.66
CA SER A 150 -6.64 -15.98 -2.82
C SER A 150 -7.94 -15.81 -3.59
N TYR A 151 -8.69 -16.90 -3.75
CA TYR A 151 -9.92 -16.91 -4.51
C TYR A 151 -11.04 -17.57 -3.72
N THR A 152 -12.18 -16.90 -3.68
CA THR A 152 -13.38 -17.40 -3.02
C THR A 152 -14.53 -17.47 -4.00
N SER A 153 -15.09 -18.67 -4.17
CA SER A 153 -16.23 -18.92 -5.06
C SER A 153 -17.07 -20.10 -4.57
N SER A 154 -18.15 -20.43 -5.28
CA SER A 154 -18.79 -21.74 -5.16
C SER A 154 -17.89 -22.84 -5.74
N ALA A 155 -18.17 -24.11 -5.41
CA ALA A 155 -17.39 -25.24 -5.92
C ALA A 155 -17.30 -25.28 -7.44
N ASP A 156 -18.40 -24.94 -8.14
CA ASP A 156 -18.46 -24.92 -9.60
C ASP A 156 -17.59 -23.83 -10.24
N GLY A 157 -17.25 -22.79 -9.46
CA GLY A 157 -16.43 -21.68 -9.93
C GLY A 157 -14.92 -21.89 -9.75
N LEU A 158 -14.47 -22.96 -9.09
CA LEU A 158 -13.05 -23.17 -8.82
C LEU A 158 -12.29 -23.74 -10.03
N ALA A 159 -12.79 -24.82 -10.62
CA ALA A 159 -12.10 -25.54 -11.69
C ALA A 159 -11.75 -24.66 -12.93
N PRO A 160 -12.64 -23.77 -13.41
CA PRO A 160 -12.31 -22.91 -14.55
C PRO A 160 -11.23 -21.86 -14.27
N MET A 161 -10.91 -21.58 -12.99
CA MET A 161 -10.02 -20.49 -12.61
C MET A 161 -8.54 -20.86 -12.61
N GLU A 162 -8.18 -22.14 -12.54
CA GLU A 162 -6.79 -22.57 -12.53
C GLU A 162 -6.02 -22.10 -13.77
N GLU A 163 -6.64 -22.22 -14.95
CA GLU A 163 -6.04 -21.74 -16.20
C GLU A 163 -5.92 -20.21 -16.23
N ALA A 164 -6.92 -19.50 -15.71
CA ALA A 164 -6.91 -18.04 -15.65
C ALA A 164 -5.82 -17.53 -14.70
N PHE A 165 -5.59 -18.20 -13.57
CA PHE A 165 -4.51 -17.86 -12.64
C PHE A 165 -3.14 -18.12 -13.25
N ALA A 166 -2.96 -19.22 -13.98
CA ALA A 166 -1.73 -19.51 -14.70
C ALA A 166 -1.43 -18.39 -15.73
N LYS A 167 -2.43 -17.97 -16.49
CA LYS A 167 -2.30 -16.88 -17.48
C LYS A 167 -1.87 -15.56 -16.84
N ILE A 168 -2.42 -15.20 -15.67
CA ILE A 168 -1.97 -13.99 -14.93
C ILE A 168 -0.52 -14.16 -14.50
N ALA A 169 -0.19 -15.28 -13.86
CA ALA A 169 1.16 -15.54 -13.37
C ALA A 169 2.21 -15.46 -14.49
N ASP A 170 1.88 -15.94 -15.70
CA ASP A 170 2.79 -15.94 -16.86
C ASP A 170 2.99 -14.55 -17.48
N THR A 171 2.19 -13.55 -17.11
CA THR A 171 2.38 -12.15 -17.55
C THR A 171 3.26 -11.33 -16.63
N LEU A 172 3.53 -11.81 -15.41
CA LEU A 172 4.34 -11.11 -14.42
C LEU A 172 5.84 -11.23 -14.73
N HIS A 173 6.64 -10.34 -14.14
CA HIS A 173 8.08 -10.33 -14.31
C HIS A 173 8.72 -11.64 -13.81
N THR A 174 9.70 -12.13 -14.58
CA THR A 174 10.44 -13.38 -14.31
C THR A 174 11.95 -13.18 -14.34
N GLU A 175 12.44 -11.95 -14.62
CA GLU A 175 13.87 -11.64 -14.63
C GLU A 175 14.49 -11.93 -13.26
N GLU A 176 15.81 -12.04 -13.22
CA GLU A 176 16.55 -12.28 -11.99
C GLU A 176 16.25 -11.19 -10.97
N LYS A 177 15.91 -11.61 -9.75
CA LYS A 177 15.58 -10.68 -8.66
C LYS A 177 16.85 -9.95 -8.24
N GLU A 178 16.79 -8.62 -8.15
CA GLU A 178 17.86 -7.86 -7.50
C GLU A 178 18.01 -8.33 -6.04
N ALA A 179 19.26 -8.30 -5.55
CA ALA A 179 19.54 -8.72 -4.19
C ALA A 179 18.68 -7.93 -3.18
N GLU A 180 18.02 -8.64 -2.31
CA GLU A 180 17.21 -8.01 -1.25
C GLU A 180 18.12 -7.17 -0.35
N THR A 181 17.89 -5.89 -0.32
CA THR A 181 18.49 -5.02 0.68
C THR A 181 17.57 -5.00 1.90
N PRO A 182 18.03 -5.48 3.07
CA PRO A 182 17.21 -5.43 4.27
C PRO A 182 16.79 -3.98 4.55
N CYS A 183 15.49 -3.75 4.64
CA CYS A 183 14.97 -2.45 5.02
C CYS A 183 14.89 -2.40 6.55
N GLU A 184 15.87 -1.75 7.18
CA GLU A 184 15.84 -1.49 8.61
C GLU A 184 14.93 -0.31 8.92
N ILE A 185 13.82 -0.57 9.59
CA ILE A 185 12.89 0.46 10.01
C ILE A 185 13.25 0.96 11.41
N HIS A 186 13.80 2.17 11.45
CA HIS A 186 14.23 2.79 12.70
C HIS A 186 13.09 3.60 13.35
N CYS A 187 12.68 3.16 14.54
CA CYS A 187 11.71 3.88 15.38
C CYS A 187 12.42 4.88 16.28
N VAL A 188 12.09 6.15 16.12
CA VAL A 188 12.68 7.23 16.94
C VAL A 188 11.59 7.88 17.79
N LYS A 189 11.73 7.84 19.11
CA LYS A 189 10.80 8.49 20.04
C LYS A 189 10.85 9.99 19.88
N ARG A 190 9.68 10.61 19.69
CA ARG A 190 9.53 12.05 19.54
C ARG A 190 8.34 12.56 20.35
N ASN A 191 8.38 13.84 20.70
CA ASN A 191 7.21 14.60 21.14
C ASN A 191 6.92 15.62 20.03
N GLU A 192 5.80 15.44 19.35
CA GLU A 192 5.42 16.26 18.20
C GLU A 192 4.03 16.85 18.42
N GLY A 193 3.79 18.00 17.83
CA GLY A 193 2.48 18.65 17.78
C GLY A 193 2.18 19.16 16.38
N PHE A 194 1.04 18.78 15.85
CA PHE A 194 0.58 19.19 14.52
C PHE A 194 -0.55 20.21 14.65
N LYS A 195 -0.39 21.36 14.01
CA LYS A 195 -1.42 22.40 13.98
C LYS A 195 -2.39 22.13 12.85
N THR A 196 -3.68 22.15 13.19
CA THR A 196 -4.77 22.01 12.23
C THR A 196 -5.80 23.12 12.46
N SER A 197 -6.73 23.30 11.51
CA SER A 197 -7.86 24.20 11.66
C SER A 197 -9.00 23.63 12.53
N SER A 198 -8.83 22.41 13.06
CA SER A 198 -9.82 21.76 13.93
C SER A 198 -9.96 22.52 15.26
N LYS A 199 -11.19 22.57 15.77
CA LYS A 199 -11.47 23.09 17.13
C LYS A 199 -11.27 22.04 18.22
N VAL A 200 -10.97 20.80 17.84
CA VAL A 200 -10.76 19.66 18.74
C VAL A 200 -9.27 19.33 18.78
N GLN A 201 -8.76 19.04 19.95
CA GLN A 201 -7.40 18.59 20.18
C GLN A 201 -7.41 17.09 20.49
N TYR A 202 -6.49 16.35 19.85
CA TYR A 202 -6.25 14.95 20.14
C TYR A 202 -4.85 14.77 20.69
N VAL A 203 -4.74 14.09 21.84
CA VAL A 203 -3.47 13.74 22.46
C VAL A 203 -3.36 12.21 22.50
N ALA A 204 -2.31 11.67 21.89
CA ALA A 204 -2.04 10.24 21.91
C ALA A 204 -0.69 9.97 22.59
N ARG A 205 -0.66 8.95 23.42
CA ARG A 205 0.56 8.41 24.02
C ARG A 205 0.54 6.90 23.90
N THR A 206 1.60 6.32 23.38
CA THR A 206 1.75 4.89 23.16
C THR A 206 2.99 4.35 23.83
N GLY A 207 3.05 3.04 23.96
CA GLY A 207 4.20 2.31 24.46
C GLY A 207 4.07 0.82 24.11
N ASN A 208 5.19 0.12 24.02
CA ASN A 208 5.21 -1.30 23.78
C ASN A 208 5.25 -2.01 25.14
N PHE A 209 4.19 -2.75 25.50
CA PHE A 209 4.09 -3.46 26.76
C PHE A 209 4.99 -4.71 26.81
N ILE A 210 5.28 -5.34 25.65
CA ILE A 210 6.22 -6.47 25.56
C ILE A 210 7.63 -6.01 25.92
N ASP A 211 8.07 -4.86 25.42
CA ASP A 211 9.37 -4.27 25.80
C ASP A 211 9.44 -3.92 27.29
N ARG A 212 8.30 -3.89 27.99
CA ARG A 212 8.20 -3.67 29.43
C ARG A 212 8.09 -4.98 30.23
N GLY A 213 8.25 -6.13 29.59
CA GLY A 213 8.21 -7.43 30.24
C GLY A 213 6.80 -7.97 30.52
N VAL A 214 5.78 -7.40 29.92
CA VAL A 214 4.42 -7.97 29.97
C VAL A 214 4.32 -9.06 28.92
N GLU A 215 3.98 -10.26 29.33
CA GLU A 215 3.74 -11.39 28.42
C GLU A 215 2.39 -11.23 27.69
N TYR A 216 2.38 -11.66 26.45
CA TYR A 216 1.18 -11.68 25.59
C TYR A 216 0.66 -13.10 25.49
#